data_43fa60704ed22d7b9955ae17cc2af2a2
#
_entry.id   43fa60704ed22d7b9955ae17cc2af2a2
#
_cell.length_a   1.000
_cell.length_b   1.000
_cell.length_c   1.000
_cell.angle_alpha   90.00
_cell.angle_beta   90.00
_cell.angle_gamma   90.00
#
_symmetry.space_group_name_H-M   'P 1'
#
loop_
_entity.id
_entity.type
_entity.pdbx_description
1 polymer ?
#
loop_
_entity_poly.entity_id
_entity_poly.type
_entity_poly.pdbx_seq_one_letter_code
_entity_poly.pdbx_strand_id
1 'polypeptide(L)' 'MRVSTNWKDVQYKQIVLDDDKVVELFYYKDREKVLCKLYDNRGKHVKSIWQNFRKRDNIDNNIEGIIKKLTIMDY' A
#
# COMPACT_ATOMS: atom_id res chain seq x y z
N MET A 1 8.99 5.01 10.63
CA MET A 1 8.30 4.75 9.36
C MET A 1 8.65 5.83 8.35
N ARG A 2 8.99 5.44 7.16
CA ARG A 2 9.38 6.37 6.10
C ARG A 2 8.36 6.32 4.98
N VAL A 3 7.94 7.51 4.50
CA VAL A 3 6.92 7.62 3.46
C VAL A 3 7.44 8.49 2.33
N SER A 4 7.29 8.02 1.09
CA SER A 4 7.57 8.84 -0.09
C SER A 4 6.39 8.75 -1.05
N THR A 5 6.12 9.85 -1.76
CA THR A 5 4.95 9.96 -2.63
C THR A 5 5.37 10.49 -4.00
N ASN A 6 4.82 9.91 -5.05
CA ASN A 6 5.02 10.35 -6.41
C ASN A 6 3.66 10.65 -7.06
N TRP A 7 3.56 11.77 -7.77
CA TRP A 7 2.30 12.27 -8.31
C TRP A 7 2.30 12.30 -9.82
N LYS A 8 1.41 11.55 -10.42
CA LYS A 8 1.05 11.61 -11.83
C LYS A 8 -0.36 11.03 -11.94
N ASP A 9 -0.62 10.22 -12.95
CA ASP A 9 -1.89 9.51 -13.07
C ASP A 9 -2.06 8.46 -11.98
N VAL A 10 -0.94 7.98 -11.45
CA VAL A 10 -0.90 7.03 -10.35
C VAL A 10 -0.20 7.69 -9.17
N GLN A 11 -0.89 7.73 -8.05
CA GLN A 11 -0.29 8.22 -6.82
C GLN A 11 0.42 7.05 -6.12
N TYR A 12 1.71 7.22 -5.87
CA TYR A 12 2.54 6.19 -5.25
C TYR A 12 2.89 6.57 -3.82
N LYS A 13 2.79 5.60 -2.92
CA LYS A 13 3.19 5.80 -1.52
C LYS A 13 3.95 4.58 -1.04
N GLN A 14 5.10 4.79 -0.41
CA GLN A 14 5.90 3.74 0.18
C GLN A 14 5.91 3.88 1.70
N ILE A 15 5.69 2.79 2.40
CA ILE A 15 5.68 2.78 3.86
C ILE A 15 6.65 1.72 4.34
N VAL A 16 7.61 2.11 5.17
CA VAL A 16 8.53 1.17 5.79
C VAL A 16 8.01 0.87 7.20
N LEU A 17 7.72 -0.38 7.46
CA LEU A 17 7.19 -0.83 8.75
C LEU A 17 8.32 -0.95 9.78
N ASP A 18 7.94 -1.11 11.04
CA ASP A 18 8.90 -1.15 12.14
C ASP A 18 9.83 -2.38 12.08
N ASP A 19 9.39 -3.43 11.42
CA ASP A 19 10.20 -4.65 11.22
C ASP A 19 10.94 -4.65 9.88
N ASP A 20 11.10 -3.48 9.27
CA ASP A 20 11.78 -3.27 7.99
C ASP A 20 11.09 -3.87 6.77
N LYS A 21 9.88 -4.36 6.91
CA LYS A 21 9.07 -4.71 5.76
C LYS A 21 8.59 -3.44 5.05
N VAL A 22 8.37 -3.54 3.75
CA VAL A 22 7.98 -2.40 2.94
C VAL A 22 6.61 -2.64 2.32
N VAL A 23 5.75 -1.65 2.41
CA VAL A 23 4.44 -1.66 1.75
C VAL A 23 4.45 -0.58 0.69
N GLU A 24 4.08 -0.95 -0.54
CA GLU A 24 3.91 0.01 -1.64
C GLU A 24 2.44 0.11 -1.99
N LEU A 25 1.96 1.33 -2.12
CA LEU A 25 0.58 1.61 -2.50
C LEU A 25 0.59 2.39 -3.81
N PHE A 26 -0.13 1.87 -4.81
CA PHE A 26 -0.29 2.51 -6.10
C PHE A 26 -1.77 2.83 -6.27
N TYR A 27 -2.12 4.11 -6.15
CA TYR A 27 -3.50 4.55 -6.27
C TYR A 27 -3.81 4.97 -7.70
N TYR A 28 -4.71 4.24 -8.34
CA TYR A 28 -5.19 4.52 -9.68
C TYR A 28 -6.51 5.29 -9.59
N LYS A 29 -6.43 6.61 -9.65
CA LYS A 29 -7.58 7.49 -9.46
C LYS A 29 -8.72 7.19 -10.44
N ASP A 30 -8.39 6.93 -11.69
CA ASP A 30 -9.37 6.68 -12.73
C ASP A 30 -10.17 5.41 -12.51
N ARG A 31 -9.58 4.45 -11.84
CA ARG A 31 -10.20 3.15 -11.58
C ARG A 31 -10.72 3.02 -10.16
N GLU A 32 -10.45 4.01 -9.33
CA GLU A 32 -10.79 4.01 -7.90
C GLU A 32 -10.30 2.72 -7.21
N LYS A 33 -9.07 2.32 -7.52
CA LYS A 33 -8.44 1.13 -6.95
C LYS A 33 -7.04 1.43 -6.48
N VAL A 34 -6.64 0.72 -5.44
CA VAL A 34 -5.28 0.78 -4.92
C VAL A 34 -4.66 -0.59 -5.04
N LEU A 35 -3.49 -0.66 -5.66
CA LEU A 35 -2.68 -1.87 -5.65
C LEU A 35 -1.74 -1.80 -4.45
N CYS A 36 -1.84 -2.78 -3.57
CA CYS A 36 -1.05 -2.84 -2.35
C CYS A 36 -0.08 -3.99 -2.43
N LYS A 37 1.21 -3.71 -2.30
CA LYS A 37 2.26 -4.73 -2.36
C LYS A 37 3.01 -4.77 -1.05
N LEU A 38 3.32 -5.96 -0.59
CA LEU A 38 4.12 -6.18 0.62
C LEU A 38 5.44 -6.84 0.25
N TYR A 39 6.54 -6.29 0.77
CA TYR A 39 7.88 -6.85 0.59
C TYR A 39 8.46 -7.16 1.97
N ASP A 40 9.27 -8.22 2.06
CA ASP A 40 9.94 -8.57 3.30
C ASP A 40 11.14 -7.64 3.54
N ASN A 41 11.83 -7.85 4.65
CA ASN A 41 12.97 -7.01 5.03
C ASN A 41 14.19 -7.19 4.12
N ARG A 42 14.15 -8.13 3.19
CA ARG A 42 15.19 -8.36 2.18
C ARG A 42 14.82 -7.79 0.83
N GLY A 43 13.64 -7.14 0.73
CA GLY A 43 13.16 -6.59 -0.52
C GLY A 43 12.46 -7.59 -1.42
N LYS A 44 12.19 -8.79 -0.94
CA LYS A 44 11.52 -9.82 -1.72
C LYS A 44 10.00 -9.63 -1.65
N HIS A 45 9.35 -9.68 -2.80
CA HIS A 45 7.89 -9.57 -2.88
C HIS A 45 7.21 -10.73 -2.16
N VAL A 46 6.32 -10.39 -1.23
CA VAL A 46 5.59 -11.37 -0.45
C VAL A 46 4.18 -11.56 -0.98
N LYS A 47 3.47 -10.45 -1.24
CA LYS A 47 2.05 -10.50 -1.52
C LYS A 47 1.57 -9.21 -2.16
N SER A 48 0.53 -9.29 -2.98
CA SER A 48 -0.15 -8.12 -3.54
C SER A 48 -1.65 -8.30 -3.42
N ILE A 49 -2.36 -7.22 -3.13
CA ILE A 49 -3.82 -7.21 -3.14
C ILE A 49 -4.32 -5.95 -3.82
N TRP A 50 -5.53 -6.03 -4.38
CA TRP A 50 -6.24 -4.88 -4.90
C TRP A 50 -7.32 -4.49 -3.90
N GLN A 51 -7.42 -3.18 -3.65
CA GLN A 51 -8.41 -2.63 -2.74
C GLN A 51 -9.23 -1.58 -3.48
N ASN A 52 -10.56 -1.65 -3.38
CA ASN A 52 -11.41 -0.61 -3.95
C ASN A 52 -11.30 0.65 -3.07
N PHE A 53 -11.23 1.80 -3.74
CA PHE A 53 -10.97 3.04 -3.03
C PHE A 53 -11.63 4.21 -3.75
N ARG A 54 -12.61 4.83 -3.11
CA ARG A 54 -13.34 5.94 -3.72
C ARG A 54 -12.51 7.21 -3.70
N LYS A 55 -12.70 8.09 -4.70
CA LYS A 55 -11.94 9.34 -4.80
C LYS A 55 -12.07 10.22 -3.56
N ARG A 56 -13.22 10.16 -2.88
CA ARG A 56 -13.45 10.95 -1.67
C ARG A 56 -12.79 10.37 -0.43
N ASP A 57 -12.33 9.15 -0.49
CA ASP A 57 -11.68 8.50 0.64
C ASP A 57 -10.23 8.97 0.71
N ASN A 58 -9.71 9.08 1.91
CA ASN A 58 -8.32 9.44 2.12
C ASN A 58 -7.50 8.18 2.35
N ILE A 59 -6.49 7.97 1.49
CA ILE A 59 -5.60 6.82 1.62
C ILE A 59 -4.99 6.75 3.00
N ASP A 60 -4.57 7.90 3.55
CA ASP A 60 -3.90 7.93 4.85
C ASP A 60 -4.78 7.40 5.98
N ASN A 61 -6.08 7.60 5.88
CA ASN A 61 -7.02 7.10 6.88
C ASN A 61 -7.23 5.59 6.81
N ASN A 62 -6.83 4.97 5.69
CA ASN A 62 -7.05 3.55 5.44
C ASN A 62 -5.77 2.73 5.44
N ILE A 63 -4.62 3.38 5.61
CA ILE A 63 -3.32 2.71 5.57
C ILE A 63 -3.22 1.58 6.59
N GLU A 64 -3.64 1.82 7.82
CA GLU A 64 -3.57 0.80 8.86
C GLU A 64 -4.38 -0.44 8.52
N GLY A 65 -5.58 -0.24 7.98
CA GLY A 65 -6.44 -1.34 7.53
C GLY A 65 -5.81 -2.13 6.40
N ILE A 66 -5.17 -1.44 5.46
CA ILE A 66 -4.49 -2.08 4.34
C ILE A 66 -3.30 -2.90 4.83
N ILE A 67 -2.48 -2.33 5.69
CA ILE A 67 -1.33 -3.02 6.27
C ILE A 67 -1.79 -4.25 7.03
N LYS A 68 -2.85 -4.13 7.80
CA LYS A 68 -3.41 -5.25 8.54
C LYS A 68 -3.84 -6.38 7.62
N LYS A 69 -4.52 -6.06 6.52
CA LYS A 69 -4.92 -7.07 5.52
C LYS A 69 -3.73 -7.77 4.91
N LEU A 70 -2.67 -7.01 4.62
CA LEU A 70 -1.46 -7.56 4.02
C LEU A 70 -0.68 -8.46 4.98
N THR A 71 -0.70 -8.17 6.27
CA THR A 71 0.10 -8.89 7.24
C THR A 71 -0.64 -10.04 7.92
N ILE A 72 -1.96 -9.97 8.03
CA ILE A 72 -2.75 -11.00 8.70
C ILE A 72 -3.12 -12.17 7.80
N MET A 73 -3.33 -11.92 6.53
CA MET A 73 -3.76 -12.95 5.60
C MET A 73 -2.60 -13.77 5.06
N ASP A 74 -1.80 -14.27 5.91
CA ASP A 74 -0.56 -14.85 5.57
C ASP A 74 -0.63 -16.33 5.64
N TYR A 75 -1.32 -16.94 4.78
CA TYR A 75 -1.27 -18.40 4.59
C TYR A 75 -2.35 -18.87 3.66
#